data_5a5b883090aa55c836cc87c6d2f835d9
#
_entry.id   5a5b883090aa55c836cc87c6d2f835d9
#
_cell.length_a   1.000
_cell.length_b   1.000
_cell.length_c   1.000
_cell.angle_alpha   90.00
_cell.angle_beta   90.00
_cell.angle_gamma   90.00
#
_symmetry.space_group_name_H-M   'P 1'
#
loop_
_entity.id
_entity.type
_entity.pdbx_description
1 polymer ?
#
loop_
_entity_poly.entity_id
_entity_poly.type
_entity_poly.pdbx_seq_one_letter_code
_entity_poly.pdbx_strand_id
1 'polypeptide(L)'
;MKSIIKIAALARVLLFVCVCFSFMQSLHADDGQLAEAYPPNVVAENFKLSDITGEMHELEDFRGKHVIINFWAMSCNICKSEMTTLQSAYELLDNENLAVISIHAGDPSDGVKSVLELNGIEYPVLFDVDLQLGEWGIPILPTSFIVSPKGNIRYRTVGTRVWNSPFMIDFMQGILDSDEPQAANPDPI
;
A
#
# COMPACT_ATOMS: atom_id res chain seq x y z
N MET A 1 41.19 10.03 -47.28
CA MET A 1 40.03 9.12 -47.29
C MET A 1 39.95 8.22 -46.08
N LYS A 2 41.04 7.58 -45.59
CA LYS A 2 40.99 6.67 -44.43
C LYS A 2 40.66 7.32 -43.07
N SER A 3 40.97 8.60 -42.87
CA SER A 3 40.65 9.33 -41.62
C SER A 3 39.17 9.69 -41.49
N ILE A 4 38.48 10.05 -42.55
CA ILE A 4 37.06 10.43 -42.55
C ILE A 4 36.20 9.22 -42.24
N ILE A 5 36.55 8.04 -42.75
CA ILE A 5 35.84 6.78 -42.47
C ILE A 5 35.96 6.37 -40.98
N LYS A 6 37.11 6.58 -40.36
CA LYS A 6 37.32 6.30 -38.93
C LYS A 6 36.47 7.23 -38.03
N ILE A 7 36.40 8.54 -38.39
CA ILE A 7 35.61 9.51 -37.64
C ILE A 7 34.10 9.19 -37.74
N ALA A 8 33.63 8.83 -38.94
CA ALA A 8 32.24 8.46 -39.14
C ALA A 8 31.84 7.14 -38.40
N ALA A 9 32.74 6.18 -38.31
CA ALA A 9 32.55 4.95 -37.53
C ALA A 9 32.51 5.24 -36.04
N LEU A 10 33.39 6.11 -35.53
CA LEU A 10 33.40 6.49 -34.12
C LEU A 10 32.15 7.24 -33.69
N ALA A 11 31.64 8.15 -34.56
CA ALA A 11 30.42 8.89 -34.33
C ALA A 11 29.19 7.98 -34.27
N ARG A 12 29.15 6.93 -35.12
CA ARG A 12 28.06 5.95 -35.09
C ARG A 12 28.07 5.09 -33.82
N VAL A 13 29.25 4.70 -33.34
CA VAL A 13 29.40 3.94 -32.09
C VAL A 13 28.98 4.79 -30.89
N LEU A 14 29.38 6.06 -30.83
CA LEU A 14 28.98 7.00 -29.79
C LEU A 14 27.48 7.24 -29.78
N LEU A 15 26.86 7.41 -30.95
CA LEU A 15 25.39 7.57 -31.08
C LEU A 15 24.66 6.31 -30.58
N PHE A 16 25.15 5.14 -30.92
CA PHE A 16 24.56 3.87 -30.48
C PHE A 16 24.68 3.67 -28.95
N VAL A 17 25.83 4.02 -28.37
CA VAL A 17 26.04 3.99 -26.92
C VAL A 17 25.14 4.98 -26.20
N CYS A 18 24.98 6.21 -26.72
CA CYS A 18 24.05 7.19 -26.15
C CYS A 18 22.59 6.73 -26.20
N VAL A 19 22.16 6.13 -27.32
CA VAL A 19 20.78 5.57 -27.46
C VAL A 19 20.57 4.40 -26.52
N CYS A 20 21.55 3.50 -26.40
CA CYS A 20 21.47 2.38 -25.45
C CYS A 20 21.46 2.85 -23.99
N PHE A 21 22.25 3.91 -23.67
CA PHE A 21 22.28 4.49 -22.32
C PHE A 21 20.96 5.19 -21.97
N SER A 22 20.35 5.91 -22.93
CA SER A 22 19.02 6.52 -22.76
C SER A 22 17.93 5.46 -22.62
N PHE A 23 18.05 4.32 -23.31
CA PHE A 23 17.09 3.22 -23.20
C PHE A 23 17.24 2.45 -21.89
N MET A 24 18.46 2.36 -21.34
CA MET A 24 18.71 1.77 -20.01
C MET A 24 18.15 2.60 -18.87
N GLN A 25 18.06 3.92 -19.03
CA GLN A 25 17.42 4.78 -18.03
C GLN A 25 15.89 4.65 -17.97
N SER A 26 15.27 4.13 -19.04
CA SER A 26 13.81 3.87 -19.08
C SER A 26 13.38 2.56 -18.43
N LEU A 27 14.32 1.73 -17.97
CA LEU A 27 14.04 0.45 -17.29
C LEU A 27 14.08 0.56 -15.75
N HIS A 28 14.19 1.78 -15.20
CA HIS A 28 14.07 2.03 -13.77
C HIS A 28 12.68 2.55 -13.48
N ALA A 29 11.69 1.70 -13.61
CA ALA A 29 10.34 1.98 -13.17
C ALA A 29 9.82 0.77 -12.41
N ASP A 30 10.29 0.63 -11.24
CA ASP A 30 9.60 0.15 -10.03
C ASP A 30 10.58 0.22 -8.85
N ASP A 31 10.99 1.40 -8.52
CA ASP A 31 11.79 1.67 -7.36
C ASP A 31 10.85 1.98 -6.21
N GLY A 32 10.57 0.94 -5.44
CA GLY A 32 10.43 1.03 -4.01
C GLY A 32 9.53 2.14 -3.43
N GLN A 33 8.64 2.74 -4.24
CA GLN A 33 7.70 3.74 -3.73
C GLN A 33 6.83 3.06 -2.69
N LEU A 34 7.06 3.35 -1.42
CA LEU A 34 6.35 2.75 -0.29
C LEU A 34 4.84 2.87 -0.44
N ALA A 35 4.40 4.06 -0.82
CA ALA A 35 3.01 4.41 -1.02
C ALA A 35 2.89 5.54 -2.03
N GLU A 36 1.89 5.46 -2.88
CA GLU A 36 1.51 6.53 -3.80
C GLU A 36 0.70 7.58 -3.03
N ALA A 37 1.14 8.84 -3.09
CA ALA A 37 0.37 9.94 -2.53
C ALA A 37 -0.95 10.10 -3.29
N TYR A 38 -2.05 10.19 -2.56
CA TYR A 38 -3.37 10.36 -3.15
C TYR A 38 -3.66 11.84 -3.37
N PRO A 39 -4.49 12.21 -4.36
CA PRO A 39 -4.88 13.61 -4.55
C PRO A 39 -5.48 14.20 -3.28
N PRO A 40 -5.21 15.47 -2.96
CA PRO A 40 -5.73 16.08 -1.74
C PRO A 40 -7.27 16.14 -1.74
N ASN A 41 -7.85 16.02 -0.55
CA ASN A 41 -9.29 16.13 -0.31
C ASN A 41 -10.18 15.04 -0.96
N VAL A 42 -9.61 13.90 -1.35
CA VAL A 42 -10.41 12.75 -1.74
C VAL A 42 -10.92 12.07 -0.48
N VAL A 43 -12.22 12.15 -0.24
CA VAL A 43 -12.88 11.52 0.90
C VAL A 43 -12.94 10.02 0.66
N ALA A 44 -12.54 9.24 1.66
CA ALA A 44 -12.69 7.79 1.62
C ALA A 44 -14.19 7.41 1.67
N GLU A 45 -14.59 6.49 0.81
CA GLU A 45 -15.94 5.93 0.82
C GLU A 45 -16.21 5.27 2.16
N ASN A 46 -17.38 5.57 2.75
CA ASN A 46 -17.79 4.87 3.96
C ASN A 46 -18.18 3.43 3.62
N PHE A 47 -17.98 2.53 4.54
CA PHE A 47 -18.47 1.16 4.47
C PHE A 47 -19.23 0.83 5.76
N LYS A 48 -20.08 -0.18 5.68
CA LYS A 48 -20.73 -0.78 6.85
C LYS A 48 -20.63 -2.28 6.72
N LEU A 49 -19.63 -2.87 7.39
CA LEU A 49 -19.29 -4.27 7.25
C LEU A 49 -19.24 -4.96 8.62
N SER A 50 -19.59 -6.25 8.67
CA SER A 50 -19.43 -7.04 9.88
C SER A 50 -18.03 -7.63 10.01
N ASP A 51 -17.59 -7.79 11.23
CA ASP A 51 -16.43 -8.61 11.55
C ASP A 51 -16.81 -10.10 11.71
N ILE A 52 -15.83 -10.93 12.12
CA ILE A 52 -16.01 -12.37 12.30
C ILE A 52 -16.95 -12.72 13.47
N THR A 53 -17.21 -11.79 14.38
CA THR A 53 -18.15 -11.95 15.50
C THR A 53 -19.55 -11.54 15.15
N GLY A 54 -19.72 -10.86 14.00
CA GLY A 54 -20.99 -10.26 13.55
C GLY A 54 -21.18 -8.82 14.04
N GLU A 55 -20.19 -8.23 14.70
CA GLU A 55 -20.21 -6.82 15.07
C GLU A 55 -20.04 -5.94 13.82
N MET A 56 -20.86 -4.89 13.72
CA MET A 56 -20.86 -3.98 12.58
C MET A 56 -19.88 -2.82 12.82
N HIS A 57 -19.08 -2.53 11.82
CA HIS A 57 -18.12 -1.43 11.81
C HIS A 57 -18.32 -0.53 10.60
N GLU A 58 -18.18 0.77 10.80
CA GLU A 58 -18.20 1.78 9.76
C GLU A 58 -16.86 2.54 9.75
N LEU A 59 -16.42 3.05 8.59
CA LEU A 59 -15.19 3.86 8.56
C LEU A 59 -15.32 5.10 9.45
N GLU A 60 -16.53 5.60 9.62
CA GLU A 60 -16.80 6.75 10.48
C GLU A 60 -16.51 6.50 11.97
N ASP A 61 -16.53 5.26 12.44
CA ASP A 61 -16.19 4.89 13.82
C ASP A 61 -14.72 5.18 14.16
N PHE A 62 -13.88 5.31 13.14
CA PHE A 62 -12.44 5.56 13.28
C PHE A 62 -12.05 7.03 13.09
N ARG A 63 -13.03 7.95 13.05
CA ARG A 63 -12.72 9.39 12.97
C ARG A 63 -11.84 9.85 14.12
N GLY A 64 -10.91 10.74 13.83
CA GLY A 64 -9.91 11.20 14.80
C GLY A 64 -8.63 10.36 14.83
N LYS A 65 -8.59 9.22 14.13
CA LYS A 65 -7.40 8.38 13.96
C LYS A 65 -6.97 8.30 12.50
N HIS A 66 -5.69 8.07 12.27
CA HIS A 66 -5.23 7.54 11.00
C HIS A 66 -5.69 6.09 10.86
N VAL A 67 -6.11 5.68 9.67
CA VAL A 67 -6.61 4.32 9.44
C VAL A 67 -5.85 3.69 8.29
N ILE A 68 -5.22 2.55 8.54
CA ILE A 68 -4.73 1.67 7.46
C ILE A 68 -5.88 0.71 7.13
N ILE A 69 -6.33 0.73 5.88
CA ILE A 69 -7.35 -0.19 5.37
C ILE A 69 -6.69 -1.11 4.36
N ASN A 70 -6.53 -2.39 4.72
CA ASN A 70 -5.89 -3.40 3.88
C ASN A 70 -6.94 -4.31 3.24
N PHE A 71 -6.93 -4.42 1.92
CA PHE A 71 -7.84 -5.28 1.17
C PHE A 71 -7.16 -6.59 0.77
N TRP A 72 -7.82 -7.73 1.05
CA TRP A 72 -7.26 -9.04 0.82
C TRP A 72 -8.32 -10.11 0.50
N ALA A 73 -7.88 -11.31 0.11
CA ALA A 73 -8.74 -12.47 -0.11
C ALA A 73 -8.05 -13.78 0.28
N MET A 74 -8.81 -14.82 0.59
CA MET A 74 -8.29 -16.15 0.95
C MET A 74 -7.42 -16.78 -0.15
N SER A 75 -7.73 -16.55 -1.41
CA SER A 75 -6.95 -17.03 -2.56
C SER A 75 -5.59 -16.32 -2.72
N CYS A 76 -5.37 -15.20 -2.03
CA CYS A 76 -4.18 -14.38 -2.14
C CYS A 76 -3.13 -14.79 -1.08
N ASN A 77 -2.18 -15.65 -1.44
CA ASN A 77 -1.16 -16.11 -0.50
C ASN A 77 -0.23 -15.00 -0.01
N ILE A 78 0.14 -14.05 -0.89
CA ILE A 78 0.98 -12.91 -0.52
C ILE A 78 0.27 -11.96 0.43
N CYS A 79 -1.07 -11.83 0.34
CA CYS A 79 -1.86 -11.05 1.28
C CYS A 79 -1.75 -11.61 2.70
N LYS A 80 -1.84 -12.94 2.85
CA LYS A 80 -1.72 -13.60 4.16
C LYS A 80 -0.36 -13.37 4.80
N SER A 81 0.71 -13.37 4.01
CA SER A 81 2.06 -13.05 4.50
C SER A 81 2.20 -11.58 4.90
N GLU A 82 1.54 -10.67 4.18
CA GLU A 82 1.55 -9.24 4.50
C GLU A 82 0.84 -8.94 5.83
N MET A 83 -0.28 -9.61 6.11
CA MET A 83 -1.06 -9.42 7.33
C MET A 83 -0.22 -9.61 8.60
N THR A 84 0.71 -10.58 8.61
CA THR A 84 1.62 -10.79 9.73
C THR A 84 2.55 -9.59 9.97
N THR A 85 3.08 -9.00 8.89
CA THR A 85 3.93 -7.79 9.01
C THR A 85 3.12 -6.56 9.39
N LEU A 86 1.86 -6.49 8.97
CA LEU A 86 0.93 -5.42 9.34
C LEU A 86 0.54 -5.53 10.82
N GLN A 87 0.33 -6.75 11.35
CA GLN A 87 0.12 -6.98 12.79
C GLN A 87 1.33 -6.48 13.60
N SER A 88 2.55 -6.86 13.19
CA SER A 88 3.75 -6.38 13.86
C SER A 88 3.90 -4.86 13.81
N ALA A 89 3.55 -4.23 12.69
CA ALA A 89 3.55 -2.77 12.58
C ALA A 89 2.50 -2.12 13.49
N TYR A 90 1.30 -2.71 13.60
CA TYR A 90 0.25 -2.26 14.51
C TYR A 90 0.70 -2.27 15.97
N GLU A 91 1.47 -3.30 16.37
CA GLU A 91 2.03 -3.40 17.73
C GLU A 91 3.17 -2.41 17.99
N LEU A 92 3.97 -2.07 16.95
CA LEU A 92 5.13 -1.18 17.05
C LEU A 92 4.76 0.30 17.02
N LEU A 93 3.66 0.65 16.33
CA LEU A 93 3.21 2.02 16.16
C LEU A 93 2.30 2.44 17.32
N ASP A 94 2.15 3.77 17.50
CA ASP A 94 1.22 4.32 18.49
C ASP A 94 -0.24 4.07 18.05
N ASN A 95 -0.88 3.09 18.69
CA ASN A 95 -2.25 2.68 18.37
C ASN A 95 -3.34 3.62 18.91
N GLU A 96 -3.01 4.62 19.73
CA GLU A 96 -4.00 5.63 20.15
C GLU A 96 -4.40 6.53 18.97
N ASN A 97 -3.45 6.84 18.07
CA ASN A 97 -3.64 7.67 16.90
C ASN A 97 -3.78 6.89 15.59
N LEU A 98 -3.63 5.55 15.65
CA LEU A 98 -3.70 4.65 14.50
C LEU A 98 -4.75 3.58 14.73
N ALA A 99 -5.52 3.29 13.68
CA ALA A 99 -6.32 2.09 13.55
C ALA A 99 -5.84 1.29 12.34
N VAL A 100 -5.90 -0.02 12.45
CA VAL A 100 -5.69 -0.95 11.33
C VAL A 100 -6.96 -1.75 11.13
N ILE A 101 -7.38 -1.88 9.89
CA ILE A 101 -8.55 -2.66 9.49
C ILE A 101 -8.14 -3.49 8.27
N SER A 102 -8.50 -4.76 8.24
CA SER A 102 -8.45 -5.54 6.99
C SER A 102 -9.84 -5.81 6.49
N ILE A 103 -10.04 -5.69 5.17
CA ILE A 103 -11.31 -6.02 4.51
C ILE A 103 -11.09 -7.25 3.63
N HIS A 104 -11.76 -8.35 3.98
CA HIS A 104 -11.74 -9.59 3.22
C HIS A 104 -12.79 -9.56 2.12
N ALA A 105 -12.39 -9.84 0.88
CA ALA A 105 -13.31 -9.99 -0.24
C ALA A 105 -14.03 -11.34 -0.13
N GLY A 106 -15.31 -11.32 0.29
CA GLY A 106 -16.19 -12.49 0.43
C GLY A 106 -16.58 -12.81 1.86
N ASP A 107 -17.23 -13.96 2.03
CA ASP A 107 -17.86 -14.41 3.27
C ASP A 107 -16.84 -14.80 4.36
N PRO A 108 -17.21 -14.66 5.65
CA PRO A 108 -16.49 -15.30 6.74
C PRO A 108 -16.58 -16.83 6.61
N SER A 109 -15.46 -17.51 6.76
CA SER A 109 -15.38 -18.97 6.71
C SER A 109 -14.42 -19.50 7.79
N ASP A 110 -14.52 -20.78 8.10
CA ASP A 110 -13.60 -21.44 9.03
C ASP A 110 -12.14 -21.35 8.54
N GLY A 111 -11.93 -21.33 7.23
CA GLY A 111 -10.61 -21.13 6.64
C GLY A 111 -10.05 -19.73 6.91
N VAL A 112 -10.89 -18.69 6.82
CA VAL A 112 -10.50 -17.32 7.19
C VAL A 112 -10.15 -17.26 8.66
N LYS A 113 -11.03 -17.75 9.54
CA LYS A 113 -10.80 -17.79 10.99
C LYS A 113 -9.48 -18.46 11.33
N SER A 114 -9.21 -19.62 10.75
CA SER A 114 -7.94 -20.33 10.96
C SER A 114 -6.72 -19.51 10.52
N VAL A 115 -6.81 -18.77 9.41
CA VAL A 115 -5.71 -17.89 8.95
C VAL A 115 -5.47 -16.76 9.95
N LEU A 116 -6.52 -16.12 10.47
CA LEU A 116 -6.39 -15.05 11.46
C LEU A 116 -5.74 -15.55 12.75
N GLU A 117 -6.21 -16.67 13.27
CA GLU A 117 -5.66 -17.29 14.48
C GLU A 117 -4.19 -17.71 14.31
N LEU A 118 -3.84 -18.37 13.20
CA LEU A 118 -2.49 -18.83 12.92
C LEU A 118 -1.48 -17.67 12.75
N ASN A 119 -1.93 -16.52 12.29
CA ASN A 119 -1.09 -15.33 12.10
C ASN A 119 -1.19 -14.35 13.26
N GLY A 120 -1.94 -14.66 14.32
CA GLY A 120 -2.09 -13.83 15.52
C GLY A 120 -2.69 -12.45 15.20
N ILE A 121 -3.65 -12.38 14.29
CA ILE A 121 -4.25 -11.10 13.88
C ILE A 121 -5.23 -10.62 14.93
N GLU A 122 -4.96 -9.44 15.51
CA GLU A 122 -5.75 -8.84 16.59
C GLU A 122 -6.55 -7.61 16.15
N TYR A 123 -6.16 -6.96 15.05
CA TYR A 123 -6.92 -5.85 14.50
C TYR A 123 -8.21 -6.33 13.80
N PRO A 124 -9.25 -5.48 13.68
CA PRO A 124 -10.52 -5.84 13.05
C PRO A 124 -10.35 -6.35 11.60
N VAL A 125 -10.98 -7.49 11.32
CA VAL A 125 -11.08 -8.03 9.96
C VAL A 125 -12.55 -8.08 9.56
N LEU A 126 -12.90 -7.27 8.59
CA LEU A 126 -14.27 -7.06 8.11
C LEU A 126 -14.51 -7.86 6.82
N PHE A 127 -15.77 -8.17 6.55
CA PHE A 127 -16.16 -9.00 5.41
C PHE A 127 -17.00 -8.23 4.41
N ASP A 128 -16.46 -8.06 3.21
CA ASP A 128 -17.18 -7.51 2.07
C ASP A 128 -17.85 -8.65 1.27
N VAL A 129 -18.96 -9.11 1.80
CA VAL A 129 -19.74 -10.24 1.24
C VAL A 129 -20.30 -9.91 -0.15
N ASP A 130 -20.75 -8.67 -0.32
CA ASP A 130 -21.37 -8.18 -1.56
C ASP A 130 -20.35 -7.67 -2.59
N LEU A 131 -19.07 -7.79 -2.29
CA LEU A 131 -17.94 -7.38 -3.15
C LEU A 131 -18.02 -5.91 -3.62
N GLN A 132 -18.35 -5.01 -2.70
CA GLN A 132 -18.43 -3.56 -2.95
C GLN A 132 -17.05 -2.89 -3.10
N LEU A 133 -15.97 -3.67 -3.07
CA LEU A 133 -14.58 -3.18 -3.21
C LEU A 133 -14.34 -2.37 -4.48
N GLY A 134 -15.18 -2.52 -5.50
CA GLY A 134 -15.07 -1.79 -6.77
C GLY A 134 -15.13 -0.27 -6.60
N GLU A 135 -15.84 0.23 -5.60
CA GLU A 135 -15.97 1.65 -5.30
C GLU A 135 -14.65 2.27 -4.83
N TRP A 136 -13.78 1.46 -4.22
CA TRP A 136 -12.42 1.87 -3.81
C TRP A 136 -11.40 1.87 -4.94
N GLY A 137 -11.75 1.43 -6.14
CA GLY A 137 -10.85 1.40 -7.29
C GLY A 137 -9.62 0.51 -7.08
N ILE A 138 -9.81 -0.68 -6.49
CA ILE A 138 -8.75 -1.64 -6.16
C ILE A 138 -8.32 -2.39 -7.42
N PRO A 139 -7.08 -2.20 -7.91
CA PRO A 139 -6.63 -2.83 -9.15
C PRO A 139 -6.25 -4.31 -8.97
N ILE A 140 -5.62 -4.63 -7.86
CA ILE A 140 -5.16 -5.98 -7.48
C ILE A 140 -5.12 -6.12 -5.95
N LEU A 141 -4.97 -7.35 -5.45
CA LEU A 141 -4.75 -7.63 -4.03
C LEU A 141 -3.31 -8.07 -3.77
N PRO A 142 -2.71 -7.67 -2.64
CA PRO A 142 -3.23 -6.71 -1.68
C PRO A 142 -3.18 -5.28 -2.18
N THR A 143 -4.10 -4.45 -1.74
CA THR A 143 -4.04 -3.00 -1.85
C THR A 143 -4.39 -2.41 -0.49
N SER A 144 -3.65 -1.40 -0.06
CA SER A 144 -3.96 -0.72 1.19
C SER A 144 -4.11 0.78 0.97
N PHE A 145 -4.98 1.40 1.76
CA PHE A 145 -5.14 2.85 1.81
C PHE A 145 -4.78 3.35 3.20
N ILE A 146 -4.19 4.53 3.26
CA ILE A 146 -3.96 5.26 4.51
C ILE A 146 -4.90 6.45 4.51
N VAL A 147 -5.81 6.46 5.46
CA VAL A 147 -6.86 7.48 5.62
C VAL A 147 -6.50 8.38 6.79
N SER A 148 -6.69 9.69 6.64
CA SER A 148 -6.43 10.69 7.67
C SER A 148 -7.52 10.68 8.75
N PRO A 149 -7.28 11.32 9.92
CA PRO A 149 -8.29 11.50 10.97
C PRO A 149 -9.57 12.21 10.50
N LYS A 150 -9.47 12.99 9.42
CA LYS A 150 -10.61 13.68 8.79
C LYS A 150 -11.36 12.81 7.78
N GLY A 151 -10.84 11.59 7.48
CA GLY A 151 -11.44 10.66 6.54
C GLY A 151 -11.05 10.86 5.08
N ASN A 152 -9.98 11.62 4.81
CA ASN A 152 -9.46 11.74 3.46
C ASN A 152 -8.41 10.65 3.18
N ILE A 153 -8.43 10.05 2.00
CA ILE A 153 -7.36 9.16 1.55
C ILE A 153 -6.08 10.00 1.38
N ARG A 154 -5.00 9.57 2.01
CA ARG A 154 -3.69 10.22 1.93
C ARG A 154 -2.73 9.46 1.04
N TYR A 155 -2.71 8.15 1.16
CA TYR A 155 -1.81 7.27 0.43
C TYR A 155 -2.51 5.99 0.01
N ARG A 156 -2.01 5.39 -1.07
CA ARG A 156 -2.36 4.06 -1.53
C ARG A 156 -1.09 3.24 -1.74
N THR A 157 -1.12 2.00 -1.33
CA THR A 157 -0.11 1.00 -1.71
C THR A 157 -0.76 -0.07 -2.58
N VAL A 158 -0.13 -0.43 -3.68
CA VAL A 158 -0.59 -1.51 -4.57
C VAL A 158 0.45 -2.61 -4.55
N GLY A 159 0.00 -3.85 -4.33
CA GLY A 159 0.89 -4.99 -4.08
C GLY A 159 1.41 -5.04 -2.64
N THR A 160 2.13 -6.14 -2.33
CA THR A 160 2.56 -6.44 -0.97
C THR A 160 3.57 -5.45 -0.43
N ARG A 161 3.52 -5.22 0.89
CA ARG A 161 4.47 -4.40 1.66
C ARG A 161 4.96 -5.17 2.89
N VAL A 162 6.17 -4.86 3.33
CA VAL A 162 6.71 -5.32 4.61
C VAL A 162 6.48 -4.19 5.63
N TRP A 163 5.28 -4.19 6.22
CA TRP A 163 4.80 -3.09 7.08
C TRP A 163 5.67 -2.83 8.30
N ASN A 164 6.30 -3.88 8.86
CA ASN A 164 7.20 -3.77 10.00
C ASN A 164 8.67 -3.49 9.62
N SER A 165 8.98 -3.18 8.35
CA SER A 165 10.31 -2.76 7.98
C SER A 165 10.64 -1.39 8.62
N PRO A 166 11.91 -1.13 9.01
CA PRO A 166 12.27 0.14 9.62
C PRO A 166 11.83 1.35 8.78
N PHE A 167 11.96 1.24 7.48
CA PHE A 167 11.60 2.30 6.54
C PHE A 167 10.08 2.55 6.50
N MET A 168 9.24 1.49 6.55
CA MET A 168 7.78 1.65 6.60
C MET A 168 7.33 2.19 7.96
N ILE A 169 7.96 1.76 9.04
CA ILE A 169 7.68 2.29 10.38
C ILE A 169 7.99 3.78 10.45
N ASP A 170 9.18 4.21 9.98
CA ASP A 170 9.55 5.63 9.94
C ASP A 170 8.57 6.46 9.08
N PHE A 171 8.16 5.92 7.93
CA PHE A 171 7.16 6.55 7.06
C PHE A 171 5.81 6.72 7.79
N MET A 172 5.33 5.67 8.45
CA MET A 172 4.07 5.72 9.19
C MET A 172 4.15 6.67 10.40
N GLN A 173 5.25 6.67 11.15
CA GLN A 173 5.45 7.63 12.24
C GLN A 173 5.43 9.07 11.73
N GLY A 174 6.09 9.34 10.61
CA GLY A 174 6.03 10.65 9.97
C GLY A 174 4.61 11.09 9.57
N ILE A 175 3.74 10.14 9.20
CA ILE A 175 2.32 10.42 8.94
C ILE A 175 1.57 10.73 10.24
N LEU A 176 1.80 9.94 11.29
CA LEU A 176 1.15 10.11 12.59
C LEU A 176 1.51 11.44 13.26
N ASP A 177 2.74 11.92 13.07
CA ASP A 177 3.25 13.17 13.63
C ASP A 177 2.85 14.41 12.83
N SER A 178 2.34 14.23 11.59
CA SER A 178 2.00 15.34 10.69
C SER A 178 0.51 15.46 10.44
N ASP A 179 -0.03 16.66 10.63
CA ASP A 179 -1.39 17.02 10.17
C ASP A 179 -1.47 17.21 8.63
N GLU A 180 -0.31 17.24 7.94
CA GLU A 180 -0.17 17.52 6.51
C GLU A 180 0.35 16.30 5.73
N PRO A 181 -0.03 16.11 4.43
CA PRO A 181 0.54 15.07 3.58
C PRO A 181 2.05 15.30 3.40
N GLN A 182 2.88 14.40 3.90
CA GLN A 182 4.25 14.35 3.43
C GLN A 182 4.22 14.03 1.94
N ALA A 183 4.81 14.92 1.12
CA ALA A 183 5.10 14.58 -0.25
C ALA A 183 5.92 13.29 -0.27
N ALA A 184 5.50 12.31 -1.08
CA ALA A 184 6.28 11.09 -1.28
C ALA A 184 7.73 11.51 -1.50
N ASN A 185 8.65 11.00 -0.66
CA ASN A 185 10.06 11.36 -0.75
C ASN A 185 10.56 10.93 -2.12
N PRO A 186 10.98 11.85 -3.02
CA PRO A 186 11.61 11.46 -4.24
C PRO A 186 13.03 11.03 -3.88
N ASP A 187 13.32 9.74 -4.04
CA ASP A 187 14.62 9.07 -4.01
C ASP A 187 15.41 9.04 -2.69
N PRO A 188 15.74 7.86 -2.19
CA PRO A 188 17.01 7.68 -1.49
C PRO A 188 18.14 7.68 -2.54
N ILE A 189 19.06 8.62 -2.39
CA ILE A 189 20.32 8.72 -3.13
C ILE A 189 21.13 7.42 -2.96
#